data_2a880cffd226435100236889cff9786c
#
_entry.id   2a880cffd226435100236889cff9786c
#
_cell.length_a   1.000
_cell.length_b   1.000
_cell.length_c   1.000
_cell.angle_alpha   90.00
_cell.angle_beta   90.00
_cell.angle_gamma   90.00
#
_symmetry.space_group_name_H-M   'P 1'
#
loop_
_entity.id
_entity.type
_entity.pdbx_description
1 polymer ?
#
loop_
_entity_poly.entity_id
_entity_poly.type
_entity_poly.pdbx_seq_one_letter_code
_entity_poly.pdbx_strand_id
1 'polypeptide(L)'
;PGTVLFLFNGTLDYGPNLDAVKNIIEKINPLFIKKKITCQIFICGKGLPAEMNEFKNHGDKNIIYTGFVDDISAYFKGADVFINPVTFGGGIKTKLVEALGYNLNVVSTINGAIGVDKNICNGKLLLVENRDWQSFADNMEIAIQNNQPISSLFFDHFYWGNIANKAAGIIENLKR
;
A
#
# COMPACT_ATOMS: atom_id res chain seq x y z
N PRO A 1 -1.21 -19.57 14.84
CA PRO A 1 -1.19 -18.30 14.13
C PRO A 1 -0.68 -18.55 12.72
N GLY A 2 -1.44 -18.12 11.69
CA GLY A 2 -1.04 -18.24 10.30
C GLY A 2 0.11 -17.27 9.96
N THR A 3 0.66 -17.40 8.74
CA THR A 3 1.64 -16.46 8.20
C THR A 3 0.91 -15.19 7.76
N VAL A 4 1.33 -14.03 8.23
CA VAL A 4 0.79 -12.73 7.83
C VAL A 4 1.33 -12.35 6.45
N LEU A 5 0.46 -11.92 5.55
CA LEU A 5 0.80 -11.55 4.18
C LEU A 5 0.74 -10.02 4.01
N PHE A 6 1.90 -9.39 3.82
CA PHE A 6 2.01 -7.98 3.43
C PHE A 6 2.13 -7.87 1.91
N LEU A 7 1.54 -6.82 1.35
CA LEU A 7 1.60 -6.54 -0.08
C LEU A 7 2.13 -5.13 -0.34
N PHE A 8 3.03 -5.01 -1.31
CA PHE A 8 3.37 -3.79 -2.01
C PHE A 8 3.26 -4.04 -3.51
N ASN A 9 2.69 -3.10 -4.26
CA ASN A 9 2.71 -3.16 -5.72
C ASN A 9 3.12 -1.82 -6.35
N GLY A 10 3.67 -1.91 -7.57
CA GLY A 10 3.99 -0.73 -8.37
C GLY A 10 5.08 -1.01 -9.39
N THR A 11 5.15 -0.16 -10.42
CA THR A 11 6.21 -0.20 -11.43
C THR A 11 7.54 0.21 -10.80
N LEU A 12 8.55 -0.65 -10.83
CA LEU A 12 9.79 -0.50 -10.06
C LEU A 12 10.90 0.27 -10.81
N ASP A 13 10.70 0.60 -12.07
CA ASP A 13 11.47 1.60 -12.81
C ASP A 13 11.04 3.05 -12.50
N TYR A 14 9.97 3.23 -11.73
CA TYR A 14 9.56 4.53 -11.21
C TYR A 14 10.23 4.80 -9.86
N GLY A 15 11.04 5.87 -9.78
CA GLY A 15 11.90 6.18 -8.64
C GLY A 15 11.24 6.08 -7.26
N PRO A 16 10.05 6.70 -7.01
CA PRO A 16 9.36 6.59 -5.72
C PRO A 16 8.99 5.15 -5.31
N ASN A 17 8.64 4.29 -6.27
CA ASN A 17 8.32 2.89 -5.97
C ASN A 17 9.59 2.08 -5.68
N LEU A 18 10.66 2.32 -6.45
CA LEU A 18 11.94 1.67 -6.20
C LEU A 18 12.52 2.05 -4.83
N ASP A 19 12.45 3.34 -4.46
CA ASP A 19 12.84 3.80 -3.13
C ASP A 19 12.01 3.14 -2.03
N ALA A 20 10.70 3.04 -2.23
CA ALA A 20 9.81 2.36 -1.29
C ALA A 20 10.21 0.89 -1.08
N VAL A 21 10.55 0.17 -2.15
CA VAL A 21 11.01 -1.22 -2.07
C VAL A 21 12.36 -1.32 -1.34
N LYS A 22 13.30 -0.44 -1.62
CA LYS A 22 14.57 -0.37 -0.87
C LYS A 22 14.32 -0.13 0.63
N ASN A 23 13.40 0.78 0.96
CA ASN A 23 13.03 1.05 2.36
C ASN A 23 12.37 -0.17 3.03
N ILE A 24 11.52 -0.92 2.30
CA ILE A 24 10.95 -2.19 2.81
C ILE A 24 12.07 -3.15 3.20
N ILE A 25 13.02 -3.38 2.30
CA ILE A 25 14.07 -4.38 2.47
C ILE A 25 15.08 -3.95 3.53
N GLU A 26 15.60 -2.74 3.44
CA GLU A 26 16.76 -2.29 4.21
C GLU A 26 16.43 -1.69 5.57
N LYS A 27 15.22 -1.15 5.72
CA LYS A 27 14.82 -0.36 6.90
C LYS A 27 13.68 -1.00 7.67
N ILE A 28 12.56 -1.32 6.99
CA ILE A 28 11.32 -1.76 7.63
C ILE A 28 11.39 -3.23 8.02
N ASN A 29 11.73 -4.11 7.07
CA ASN A 29 11.74 -5.56 7.31
C ASN A 29 12.69 -5.97 8.46
N PRO A 30 13.94 -5.45 8.59
CA PRO A 30 14.79 -5.76 9.72
C PRO A 30 14.22 -5.34 11.08
N LEU A 31 13.41 -4.28 11.13
CA LEU A 31 12.70 -3.86 12.35
C LEU A 31 11.52 -4.78 12.64
N PHE A 32 10.76 -5.16 11.60
CA PHE A 32 9.58 -6.01 11.74
C PHE A 32 9.94 -7.45 12.16
N ILE A 33 11.02 -8.03 11.62
CA ILE A 33 11.52 -9.37 12.02
C ILE A 33 11.78 -9.48 13.52
N LYS A 34 12.25 -8.40 14.16
CA LYS A 34 12.50 -8.36 15.62
C LYS A 34 11.23 -8.59 16.44
N LYS A 35 10.04 -8.35 15.85
CA LYS A 35 8.73 -8.60 16.50
C LYS A 35 8.37 -10.09 16.56
N LYS A 36 9.13 -10.97 15.88
CA LYS A 36 8.93 -12.42 15.85
C LYS A 36 7.56 -12.85 15.34
N ILE A 37 6.95 -12.04 14.47
CA ILE A 37 5.70 -12.36 13.78
C ILE A 37 6.06 -13.04 12.46
N THR A 38 5.53 -14.25 12.24
CA THR A 38 5.73 -14.96 10.97
C THR A 38 5.00 -14.24 9.84
N CYS A 39 5.76 -13.75 8.86
CA CYS A 39 5.19 -12.99 7.75
C CYS A 39 5.90 -13.25 6.42
N GLN A 40 5.20 -12.90 5.34
CA GLN A 40 5.74 -12.77 3.99
C GLN A 40 5.38 -11.40 3.44
N ILE A 41 6.29 -10.79 2.69
CA ILE A 41 6.11 -9.51 2.02
C ILE A 41 6.18 -9.75 0.52
N PHE A 42 5.04 -9.64 -0.16
CA PHE A 42 4.96 -9.73 -1.61
C PHE A 42 5.23 -8.36 -2.23
N ILE A 43 6.17 -8.31 -3.17
CA ILE A 43 6.49 -7.13 -3.98
C ILE A 43 6.12 -7.46 -5.42
N CYS A 44 5.00 -6.88 -5.87
CA CYS A 44 4.46 -7.11 -7.22
C CYS A 44 4.76 -5.90 -8.12
N GLY A 45 5.31 -6.17 -9.30
CA GLY A 45 5.55 -5.12 -10.31
C GLY A 45 6.73 -5.43 -11.20
N LYS A 46 6.76 -4.79 -12.37
CA LYS A 46 7.86 -4.90 -13.34
C LYS A 46 8.91 -3.81 -13.13
N GLY A 47 10.05 -3.98 -13.78
CA GLY A 47 11.08 -2.94 -13.87
C GLY A 47 12.04 -2.91 -12.68
N LEU A 48 12.16 -4.01 -11.93
CA LEU A 48 13.20 -4.13 -10.91
C LEU A 48 14.58 -4.08 -11.59
N PRO A 49 15.50 -3.21 -11.14
CA PRO A 49 16.85 -3.16 -11.68
C PRO A 49 17.58 -4.48 -11.55
N ALA A 50 18.30 -4.89 -12.61
CA ALA A 50 18.99 -6.17 -12.67
C ALA A 50 20.03 -6.36 -11.54
N GLU A 51 20.66 -5.27 -11.10
CA GLU A 51 21.62 -5.29 -9.99
C GLU A 51 21.00 -5.70 -8.64
N MET A 52 19.67 -5.59 -8.50
CA MET A 52 18.96 -6.07 -7.30
C MET A 52 18.70 -7.58 -7.31
N ASN A 53 19.01 -8.27 -8.43
CA ASN A 53 19.01 -9.73 -8.57
C ASN A 53 17.75 -10.39 -7.97
N GLU A 54 16.57 -9.84 -8.25
CA GLU A 54 15.29 -10.34 -7.72
C GLU A 54 15.30 -10.56 -6.18
N PHE A 55 16.11 -9.76 -5.48
CA PHE A 55 16.34 -9.83 -4.02
C PHE A 55 17.01 -11.12 -3.53
N LYS A 56 17.53 -11.96 -4.42
CA LYS A 56 18.20 -13.23 -4.08
C LYS A 56 19.46 -13.05 -3.20
N ASN A 57 20.06 -11.86 -3.25
CA ASN A 57 21.23 -11.50 -2.46
C ASN A 57 20.85 -11.01 -1.04
N HIS A 58 19.57 -10.76 -0.77
CA HIS A 58 19.09 -10.44 0.57
C HIS A 58 18.78 -11.74 1.30
N GLY A 59 19.36 -11.93 2.49
CA GLY A 59 19.18 -13.13 3.31
C GLY A 59 17.77 -13.32 3.87
N ASP A 60 16.89 -12.35 3.64
CA ASP A 60 15.53 -12.31 4.16
C ASP A 60 14.59 -13.16 3.30
N LYS A 61 14.39 -14.40 3.71
CA LYS A 61 13.53 -15.37 3.01
C LYS A 61 12.05 -15.03 3.03
N ASN A 62 11.65 -14.02 3.78
CA ASN A 62 10.25 -13.57 3.88
C ASN A 62 9.87 -12.50 2.85
N ILE A 63 10.78 -12.04 2.00
CA ILE A 63 10.51 -11.11 0.90
C ILE A 63 10.41 -11.88 -0.40
N ILE A 64 9.30 -11.73 -1.11
CA ILE A 64 8.98 -12.43 -2.35
C ILE A 64 8.74 -11.42 -3.45
N TYR A 65 9.64 -11.38 -4.43
CA TYR A 65 9.41 -10.63 -5.67
C TYR A 65 8.68 -11.50 -6.69
N THR A 66 7.52 -11.04 -7.15
CA THR A 66 6.69 -11.78 -8.11
C THR A 66 6.92 -11.36 -9.55
N GLY A 67 7.58 -10.21 -9.77
CA GLY A 67 7.60 -9.59 -11.08
C GLY A 67 6.25 -8.99 -11.46
N PHE A 68 6.01 -8.88 -12.76
CA PHE A 68 4.69 -8.51 -13.28
C PHE A 68 3.69 -9.63 -13.02
N VAL A 69 2.49 -9.26 -12.60
CA VAL A 69 1.38 -10.19 -12.38
C VAL A 69 0.19 -9.75 -13.24
N ASP A 70 -0.45 -10.70 -13.93
CA ASP A 70 -1.59 -10.41 -14.81
C ASP A 70 -2.82 -10.02 -14.03
N ASP A 71 -3.04 -10.64 -12.87
CA ASP A 71 -4.16 -10.34 -11.97
C ASP A 71 -3.67 -9.95 -10.58
N ILE A 72 -3.51 -8.65 -10.36
CA ILE A 72 -3.14 -8.10 -9.06
C ILE A 72 -4.28 -8.22 -8.03
N SER A 73 -5.53 -8.41 -8.47
CA SER A 73 -6.68 -8.53 -7.57
C SER A 73 -6.59 -9.77 -6.68
N ALA A 74 -5.96 -10.84 -7.17
CA ALA A 74 -5.71 -12.05 -6.39
C ALA A 74 -4.79 -11.76 -5.18
N TYR A 75 -3.79 -10.91 -5.38
CA TYR A 75 -2.87 -10.50 -4.30
C TYR A 75 -3.55 -9.57 -3.30
N PHE A 76 -4.37 -8.60 -3.75
CA PHE A 76 -5.16 -7.78 -2.84
C PHE A 76 -6.14 -8.60 -2.00
N LYS A 77 -6.77 -9.61 -2.58
CA LYS A 77 -7.70 -10.50 -1.85
C LYS A 77 -7.00 -11.44 -0.88
N GLY A 78 -5.75 -11.81 -1.16
CA GLY A 78 -4.98 -12.74 -0.36
C GLY A 78 -4.12 -12.09 0.73
N ALA A 79 -3.88 -10.78 0.65
CA ALA A 79 -3.08 -10.06 1.60
C ALA A 79 -3.88 -9.69 2.87
N ASP A 80 -3.18 -9.57 4.00
CA ASP A 80 -3.74 -9.06 5.26
C ASP A 80 -3.56 -7.53 5.37
N VAL A 81 -2.42 -7.02 4.92
CA VAL A 81 -2.05 -5.61 5.03
C VAL A 81 -1.33 -5.14 3.78
N PHE A 82 -1.73 -3.98 3.28
CA PHE A 82 -1.01 -3.27 2.23
C PHE A 82 -0.03 -2.27 2.83
N ILE A 83 1.23 -2.25 2.37
CA ILE A 83 2.26 -1.34 2.87
C ILE A 83 2.70 -0.38 1.78
N ASN A 84 2.75 0.93 2.09
CA ASN A 84 3.11 1.96 1.10
C ASN A 84 4.12 2.99 1.67
N PRO A 85 5.40 2.62 1.83
CA PRO A 85 6.42 3.50 2.40
C PRO A 85 7.01 4.50 1.39
N VAL A 86 6.17 5.07 0.53
CA VAL A 86 6.55 6.06 -0.48
C VAL A 86 6.78 7.42 0.17
N THR A 87 7.99 7.96 0.10
CA THR A 87 8.38 9.20 0.80
C THR A 87 8.40 10.44 -0.08
N PHE A 88 8.25 10.30 -1.41
CA PHE A 88 8.23 11.41 -2.37
C PHE A 88 7.38 11.06 -3.61
N GLY A 89 7.19 12.06 -4.49
CA GLY A 89 6.32 11.95 -5.65
C GLY A 89 4.92 12.52 -5.40
N GLY A 90 4.35 13.14 -6.42
CA GLY A 90 3.06 13.83 -6.34
C GLY A 90 1.85 12.95 -6.62
N GLY A 91 0.66 13.53 -6.45
CA GLY A 91 -0.63 12.92 -6.81
C GLY A 91 -1.10 11.79 -5.90
N ILE A 92 -2.36 11.42 -6.09
CA ILE A 92 -2.99 10.27 -5.41
C ILE A 92 -2.30 8.98 -5.84
N LYS A 93 -1.97 8.14 -4.88
CA LYS A 93 -1.42 6.80 -5.15
C LYS A 93 -2.58 5.83 -5.35
N THR A 94 -2.95 5.58 -6.62
CA THR A 94 -4.10 4.72 -6.99
C THR A 94 -4.03 3.35 -6.32
N LYS A 95 -2.86 2.76 -6.20
CA LYS A 95 -2.64 1.48 -5.50
C LYS A 95 -3.10 1.48 -4.04
N LEU A 96 -2.99 2.62 -3.35
CA LEU A 96 -3.45 2.77 -1.96
C LEU A 96 -4.97 2.82 -1.91
N VAL A 97 -5.59 3.58 -2.82
CA VAL A 97 -7.06 3.64 -2.97
C VAL A 97 -7.61 2.26 -3.32
N GLU A 98 -6.95 1.55 -4.21
CA GLU A 98 -7.30 0.19 -4.61
C GLU A 98 -7.23 -0.79 -3.43
N ALA A 99 -6.14 -0.78 -2.66
CA ALA A 99 -5.99 -1.61 -1.47
C ALA A 99 -7.10 -1.38 -0.44
N LEU A 100 -7.44 -0.12 -0.16
CA LEU A 100 -8.56 0.24 0.71
C LEU A 100 -9.90 -0.25 0.14
N GLY A 101 -10.09 -0.14 -1.19
CA GLY A 101 -11.27 -0.66 -1.88
C GLY A 101 -11.45 -2.17 -1.75
N TYR A 102 -10.35 -2.92 -1.65
CA TYR A 102 -10.34 -4.35 -1.32
C TYR A 102 -10.52 -4.63 0.19
N ASN A 103 -10.81 -3.61 0.98
CA ASN A 103 -10.98 -3.71 2.44
C ASN A 103 -9.70 -4.07 3.19
N LEU A 104 -8.53 -3.88 2.61
CA LEU A 104 -7.26 -4.10 3.30
C LEU A 104 -6.98 -3.02 4.35
N ASN A 105 -6.29 -3.40 5.41
CA ASN A 105 -5.60 -2.45 6.25
C ASN A 105 -4.39 -1.92 5.50
N VAL A 106 -4.14 -0.62 5.62
CA VAL A 106 -3.05 0.05 4.90
C VAL A 106 -2.16 0.79 5.88
N VAL A 107 -0.85 0.53 5.81
CA VAL A 107 0.16 1.35 6.47
C VAL A 107 0.87 2.18 5.42
N SER A 108 0.83 3.49 5.54
CA SER A 108 1.45 4.39 4.57
C SER A 108 2.18 5.54 5.24
N THR A 109 3.22 6.02 4.60
CA THR A 109 3.78 7.33 4.93
C THR A 109 2.77 8.43 4.60
N ILE A 110 2.90 9.60 5.20
CA ILE A 110 2.07 10.78 4.89
C ILE A 110 2.14 11.10 3.40
N ASN A 111 3.35 11.10 2.80
CA ASN A 111 3.49 11.33 1.36
C ASN A 111 2.83 10.24 0.52
N GLY A 112 2.95 8.98 0.94
CA GLY A 112 2.34 7.84 0.26
C GLY A 112 0.80 7.89 0.24
N ALA A 113 0.18 8.62 1.17
CA ALA A 113 -1.27 8.75 1.32
C ALA A 113 -1.84 10.10 0.86
N ILE A 114 -1.05 10.96 0.20
CA ILE A 114 -1.53 12.24 -0.32
C ILE A 114 -2.81 12.05 -1.13
N GLY A 115 -3.84 12.85 -0.79
CA GLY A 115 -5.15 12.84 -1.46
C GLY A 115 -6.14 11.81 -0.91
N VAL A 116 -5.79 11.09 0.16
CA VAL A 116 -6.72 10.17 0.85
C VAL A 116 -6.92 10.63 2.30
N ASP A 117 -8.15 11.01 2.64
CA ASP A 117 -8.50 11.37 4.02
C ASP A 117 -8.66 10.11 4.88
N LYS A 118 -7.83 9.98 5.92
CA LYS A 118 -7.91 8.84 6.85
C LYS A 118 -9.25 8.73 7.58
N ASN A 119 -9.96 9.85 7.76
CA ASN A 119 -11.22 9.88 8.51
C ASN A 119 -12.34 9.14 7.80
N ILE A 120 -12.29 9.02 6.47
CA ILE A 120 -13.26 8.24 5.71
C ILE A 120 -12.88 6.76 5.58
N CYS A 121 -11.74 6.34 6.14
CA CYS A 121 -11.22 4.97 6.01
C CYS A 121 -11.57 4.06 7.20
N ASN A 122 -12.34 4.51 8.18
CA ASN A 122 -12.75 3.74 9.37
C ASN A 122 -11.58 3.01 10.07
N GLY A 123 -10.46 3.72 10.28
CA GLY A 123 -9.26 3.18 10.93
C GLY A 123 -8.40 2.26 10.06
N LYS A 124 -8.80 1.96 8.82
CA LYS A 124 -8.01 1.09 7.93
C LYS A 124 -6.74 1.74 7.36
N LEU A 125 -6.63 3.06 7.40
CA LEU A 125 -5.45 3.78 6.95
C LEU A 125 -4.65 4.30 8.17
N LEU A 126 -3.50 3.67 8.41
CA LEU A 126 -2.53 4.07 9.43
C LEU A 126 -1.44 4.92 8.77
N LEU A 127 -1.32 6.17 9.22
CA LEU A 127 -0.36 7.13 8.68
C LEU A 127 0.86 7.23 9.58
N VAL A 128 2.02 7.25 8.95
CA VAL A 128 3.33 7.37 9.59
C VAL A 128 4.10 8.55 8.97
N GLU A 129 4.83 9.27 9.78
CA GLU A 129 5.74 10.31 9.28
C GLU A 129 6.75 9.75 8.29
N ASN A 130 7.09 10.55 7.27
CA ASN A 130 8.02 10.13 6.24
C ASN A 130 9.37 9.76 6.89
N ARG A 131 9.86 8.56 6.57
CA ARG A 131 11.13 8.00 7.06
C ARG A 131 11.16 7.60 8.54
N ASP A 132 10.05 7.64 9.26
CA ASP A 132 9.94 7.02 10.58
C ASP A 132 9.67 5.51 10.44
N TRP A 133 10.74 4.77 10.17
CA TRP A 133 10.64 3.33 9.87
C TRP A 133 10.31 2.50 11.11
N GLN A 134 10.66 3.00 12.31
CA GLN A 134 10.27 2.31 13.54
C GLN A 134 8.75 2.36 13.72
N SER A 135 8.16 3.54 13.65
CA SER A 135 6.71 3.70 13.71
C SER A 135 6.01 2.98 12.57
N PHE A 136 6.64 2.90 11.37
CA PHE A 136 6.08 2.14 10.26
C PHE A 136 5.97 0.64 10.60
N ALA A 137 7.03 0.03 11.12
CA ALA A 137 7.04 -1.37 11.54
C ALA A 137 6.06 -1.63 12.71
N ASP A 138 5.92 -0.67 13.63
CA ASP A 138 4.96 -0.78 14.74
C ASP A 138 3.51 -0.71 14.23
N ASN A 139 3.23 0.18 13.29
CA ASN A 139 1.90 0.27 12.65
C ASN A 139 1.56 -0.94 11.77
N MET A 140 2.55 -1.63 11.18
CA MET A 140 2.31 -2.91 10.50
C MET A 140 1.75 -3.97 11.46
N GLU A 141 2.27 -4.04 12.69
CA GLU A 141 1.75 -4.94 13.72
C GLU A 141 0.32 -4.55 14.18
N ILE A 142 0.06 -3.26 14.37
CA ILE A 142 -1.27 -2.75 14.70
C ILE A 142 -2.28 -3.07 13.59
N ALA A 143 -1.87 -2.90 12.32
CA ALA A 143 -2.72 -3.16 11.16
C ALA A 143 -3.22 -4.60 11.08
N ILE A 144 -2.43 -5.58 11.52
CA ILE A 144 -2.82 -7.01 11.53
C ILE A 144 -4.08 -7.25 12.41
N GLN A 145 -4.25 -6.46 13.46
CA GLN A 145 -5.32 -6.66 14.45
C GLN A 145 -6.63 -5.94 14.08
N ASN A 146 -6.63 -5.08 13.06
CA ASN A 146 -7.79 -4.28 12.73
C ASN A 146 -8.76 -5.06 11.82
N ASN A 147 -9.92 -5.42 12.36
CA ASN A 147 -10.97 -6.16 11.65
C ASN A 147 -12.15 -5.27 11.20
N GLN A 148 -12.05 -3.94 11.33
CA GLN A 148 -13.13 -3.04 10.93
C GLN A 148 -13.29 -3.02 9.41
N PRO A 149 -14.53 -2.97 8.87
CA PRO A 149 -14.73 -2.80 7.43
C PRO A 149 -14.39 -1.37 7.01
N ILE A 150 -14.03 -1.20 5.73
CA ILE A 150 -13.90 0.14 5.14
C ILE A 150 -15.25 0.88 5.19
N SER A 151 -15.23 2.19 5.42
CA SER A 151 -16.43 3.01 5.47
C SER A 151 -17.12 3.14 4.10
N SER A 152 -18.45 3.24 4.07
CA SER A 152 -19.19 3.60 2.86
C SER A 152 -18.79 4.98 2.31
N LEU A 153 -18.42 5.92 3.20
CA LEU A 153 -17.91 7.26 2.82
C LEU A 153 -16.67 7.18 1.92
N PHE A 154 -15.85 6.14 2.08
CA PHE A 154 -14.71 5.91 1.18
C PHE A 154 -15.18 5.69 -0.26
N PHE A 155 -16.19 4.84 -0.46
CA PHE A 155 -16.74 4.58 -1.80
C PHE A 155 -17.48 5.80 -2.37
N ASP A 156 -18.13 6.62 -1.53
CA ASP A 156 -18.73 7.88 -1.97
C ASP A 156 -17.71 8.86 -2.56
N HIS A 157 -16.44 8.77 -2.08
CA HIS A 157 -15.35 9.60 -2.55
C HIS A 157 -14.61 9.02 -3.75
N PHE A 158 -14.34 7.71 -3.75
CA PHE A 158 -13.41 7.08 -4.70
C PHE A 158 -14.06 6.13 -5.70
N TYR A 159 -15.37 5.86 -5.60
CA TYR A 159 -16.07 5.08 -6.61
C TYR A 159 -16.26 5.90 -7.89
N TRP A 160 -15.76 5.38 -9.01
CA TRP A 160 -15.78 6.08 -10.30
C TRP A 160 -17.19 6.52 -10.74
N GLY A 161 -18.22 5.72 -10.46
CA GLY A 161 -19.61 6.07 -10.76
C GLY A 161 -20.04 7.37 -10.05
N ASN A 162 -19.69 7.53 -8.78
CA ASN A 162 -20.00 8.73 -8.01
C ASN A 162 -19.20 9.95 -8.50
N ILE A 163 -17.93 9.76 -8.87
CA ILE A 163 -17.09 10.81 -9.45
C ILE A 163 -17.68 11.29 -10.79
N ALA A 164 -18.05 10.34 -11.66
CA ALA A 164 -18.64 10.66 -12.96
C ALA A 164 -19.97 11.41 -12.83
N ASN A 165 -20.86 11.00 -11.92
CA ASN A 165 -22.12 11.66 -11.65
C ASN A 165 -21.92 13.09 -11.12
N LYS A 166 -20.97 13.32 -10.22
CA LYS A 166 -20.63 14.67 -9.75
C LYS A 166 -20.11 15.55 -10.88
N ALA A 167 -19.23 15.02 -11.73
CA ALA A 167 -18.70 15.74 -12.88
C ALA A 167 -19.79 16.11 -13.88
N ALA A 168 -20.70 15.19 -14.20
CA ALA A 168 -21.85 15.44 -15.08
C ALA A 168 -22.74 16.56 -14.55
N GLY A 169 -23.09 16.54 -13.26
CA GLY A 169 -23.89 17.58 -12.63
C GLY A 169 -23.24 18.96 -12.67
N ILE A 170 -21.93 19.06 -12.51
CA ILE A 170 -21.19 20.34 -12.66
C ILE A 170 -21.28 20.84 -14.10
N ILE A 171 -21.06 19.97 -15.09
CA ILE A 171 -21.09 20.34 -16.51
C ILE A 171 -22.50 20.81 -16.92
N GLU A 172 -23.56 20.16 -16.46
CA GLU A 172 -24.94 20.55 -16.72
C GLU A 172 -25.26 21.93 -16.15
N ASN A 173 -24.79 22.25 -14.96
CA ASN A 173 -24.99 23.55 -14.32
C ASN A 173 -24.23 24.69 -15.02
N LEU A 174 -23.10 24.41 -15.69
CA LEU A 174 -22.35 25.39 -16.47
C LEU A 174 -22.98 25.71 -17.82
N LYS A 175 -23.96 24.92 -18.30
CA LYS A 175 -24.69 25.15 -19.56
C LYS A 175 -25.96 25.98 -19.38
N ARG A 176 -26.31 26.34 -18.16
CA ARG A 176 -27.42 27.24 -17.80
C ARG A 176 -26.92 28.65 -17.55
#